data_5d40bd7d81889ccd9372e96e89e31792
#
_entry.id   5d40bd7d81889ccd9372e96e89e31792
#
_cell.length_a   1.000
_cell.length_b   1.000
_cell.length_c   1.000
_cell.angle_alpha   90.00
_cell.angle_beta   90.00
_cell.angle_gamma   90.00
#
_symmetry.space_group_name_H-M   'P 1'
#
loop_
_entity.id
_entity.type
_entity.pdbx_description
1 polymer ?
#
loop_
_entity_poly.entity_id
_entity_poly.type
_entity_poly.pdbx_seq_one_letter_code
_entity_poly.pdbx_strand_id
1 'polypeptide(L)'
;MRAIRLLAVSGSLRRASTNTAALEALARLAPEGVKVLLYRDLATLPPFNPDDDIEEKPKPEPVETLRALVSASDALVIAAPEYAHGLPGALKNALDWLVASETFAASPLCSSIRRPALSTHRRPCARSFPRWLRA
;
A
#
# COMPACT_ATOMS: atom_id res chain seq x y z
N MET A 1 1.22 25.73 7.70
CA MET A 1 1.33 24.31 8.09
C MET A 1 1.57 23.47 6.83
N ARG A 2 2.45 22.48 6.89
CA ARG A 2 2.68 21.55 5.76
C ARG A 2 1.47 20.63 5.61
N ALA A 3 0.99 20.44 4.37
CA ALA A 3 -0.08 19.47 4.11
C ALA A 3 0.40 18.03 4.38
N ILE A 4 -0.44 17.23 5.01
CA ILE A 4 -0.23 15.78 5.20
C ILE A 4 -0.44 15.09 3.85
N ARG A 5 0.51 14.26 3.43
CA ARG A 5 0.47 13.52 2.16
C ARG A 5 0.22 12.03 2.43
N LEU A 6 -0.89 11.53 1.91
CA LEU A 6 -1.25 10.13 2.00
C LEU A 6 -1.07 9.47 0.64
N LEU A 7 -0.34 8.35 0.58
CA LEU A 7 -0.31 7.48 -0.59
C LEU A 7 -1.38 6.40 -0.42
N ALA A 8 -2.36 6.37 -1.32
CA ALA A 8 -3.45 5.41 -1.30
C ALA A 8 -3.21 4.32 -2.34
N VAL A 9 -3.14 3.05 -1.91
CA VAL A 9 -2.86 1.90 -2.76
C VAL A 9 -4.05 0.96 -2.74
N SER A 10 -4.65 0.71 -3.91
CA SER A 10 -5.65 -0.33 -4.08
C SER A 10 -4.97 -1.67 -4.37
N GLY A 11 -5.24 -2.68 -3.56
CA GLY A 11 -4.78 -4.05 -3.80
C GLY A 11 -5.56 -4.79 -4.89
N SER A 12 -6.55 -4.14 -5.51
CA SER A 12 -7.39 -4.72 -6.54
C SER A 12 -7.03 -4.18 -7.92
N LEU A 13 -6.73 -5.06 -8.85
CA LEU A 13 -6.50 -4.72 -10.27
C LEU A 13 -7.79 -4.66 -11.08
N ARG A 14 -8.93 -4.96 -10.48
CA ARG A 14 -10.23 -4.95 -11.17
C ARG A 14 -10.63 -3.52 -11.54
N ARG A 15 -11.09 -3.29 -12.78
CA ARG A 15 -11.55 -1.97 -13.26
C ARG A 15 -12.67 -1.39 -12.41
N ALA A 16 -13.69 -2.19 -12.06
CA ALA A 16 -14.79 -1.79 -11.18
C ALA A 16 -14.52 -2.27 -9.74
N SER A 17 -13.45 -1.80 -9.14
CA SER A 17 -13.06 -2.16 -7.79
C SER A 17 -13.71 -1.26 -6.75
N THR A 18 -14.42 -1.85 -5.79
CA THR A 18 -14.97 -1.13 -4.63
C THR A 18 -13.85 -0.58 -3.72
N ASN A 19 -12.71 -1.25 -3.65
CA ASN A 19 -11.55 -0.77 -2.90
C ASN A 19 -10.98 0.50 -3.54
N THR A 20 -10.84 0.52 -4.87
CA THR A 20 -10.39 1.71 -5.61
C THR A 20 -11.38 2.86 -5.44
N ALA A 21 -12.69 2.58 -5.59
CA ALA A 21 -13.73 3.59 -5.38
C ALA A 21 -13.73 4.17 -3.96
N ALA A 22 -13.46 3.35 -2.95
CA ALA A 22 -13.33 3.81 -1.57
C ALA A 22 -12.14 4.76 -1.38
N LEU A 23 -10.99 4.47 -2.00
CA LEU A 23 -9.82 5.36 -1.96
C LEU A 23 -10.04 6.65 -2.75
N GLU A 24 -10.77 6.59 -3.86
CA GLU A 24 -11.19 7.79 -4.61
C GLU A 24 -12.16 8.67 -3.80
N ALA A 25 -13.07 8.05 -3.08
CA ALA A 25 -13.95 8.77 -2.16
C ALA A 25 -13.15 9.42 -1.02
N LEU A 26 -12.17 8.70 -0.45
CA LEU A 26 -11.26 9.25 0.55
C LEU A 26 -10.53 10.49 0.01
N ALA A 27 -10.03 10.44 -1.22
CA ALA A 27 -9.32 11.56 -1.84
C ALA A 27 -10.24 12.79 -2.02
N ARG A 28 -11.52 12.56 -2.39
CA ARG A 28 -12.51 13.65 -2.56
C ARG A 28 -12.99 14.25 -1.24
N LEU A 29 -13.03 13.44 -0.18
CA LEU A 29 -13.53 13.84 1.14
C LEU A 29 -12.40 14.25 2.09
N ALA A 30 -11.15 14.25 1.62
CA ALA A 30 -10.03 14.65 2.45
C ALA A 30 -10.20 16.10 2.95
N PRO A 31 -10.00 16.36 4.25
CA PRO A 31 -10.11 17.69 4.79
C PRO A 31 -9.01 18.61 4.28
N GLU A 32 -9.19 19.91 4.46
CA GLU A 32 -8.14 20.89 4.16
C GLU A 32 -6.84 20.53 4.89
N GLY A 33 -5.71 20.64 4.20
CA GLY A 33 -4.41 20.25 4.71
C GLY A 33 -4.03 18.77 4.54
N VAL A 34 -4.93 17.94 3.99
CA VAL A 34 -4.64 16.53 3.64
C VAL A 34 -4.69 16.35 2.12
N LYS A 35 -3.62 15.79 1.56
CA LYS A 35 -3.54 15.42 0.13
C LYS A 35 -3.44 13.90 0.00
N VAL A 36 -4.34 13.32 -0.79
CA VAL A 36 -4.36 11.88 -1.07
C VAL A 36 -3.96 11.64 -2.52
N LEU A 37 -2.87 10.92 -2.71
CA LEU A 37 -2.40 10.47 -4.02
C LEU A 37 -2.75 9.00 -4.21
N LEU A 38 -3.47 8.66 -5.27
CA LEU A 38 -3.75 7.27 -5.63
C LEU A 38 -2.63 6.67 -6.47
N TYR A 39 -2.04 5.58 -5.99
CA TYR A 39 -1.13 4.77 -6.78
C TYR A 39 -1.91 3.79 -7.66
N ARG A 40 -1.73 3.87 -8.98
CA ARG A 40 -2.51 3.10 -9.96
C ARG A 40 -1.70 2.05 -10.71
N ASP A 41 -0.38 2.05 -10.53
CA ASP A 41 0.55 1.27 -11.34
C ASP A 41 0.97 -0.04 -10.67
N LEU A 42 0.12 -0.59 -9.79
CA LEU A 42 0.40 -1.84 -9.07
C LEU A 42 0.66 -3.02 -10.00
N ALA A 43 0.00 -3.05 -11.17
CA ALA A 43 0.14 -4.10 -12.17
C ALA A 43 1.45 -4.02 -12.98
N THR A 44 2.16 -2.90 -12.95
CA THR A 44 3.41 -2.71 -13.72
C THR A 44 4.65 -3.19 -12.98
N LEU A 45 4.51 -3.48 -11.69
CA LEU A 45 5.63 -3.95 -10.86
C LEU A 45 6.05 -5.36 -11.31
N PRO A 46 7.32 -5.58 -11.66
CA PRO A 46 7.81 -6.92 -11.95
C PRO A 46 7.74 -7.80 -10.70
N PRO A 47 7.71 -9.13 -10.85
CA PRO A 47 7.85 -10.03 -9.72
C PRO A 47 9.09 -9.71 -8.89
N PHE A 48 8.95 -9.65 -7.57
CA PHE A 48 10.08 -9.40 -6.69
C PHE A 48 11.07 -10.55 -6.75
N ASN A 49 12.34 -10.19 -6.96
CA ASN A 49 13.46 -11.09 -6.86
C ASN A 49 14.58 -10.39 -6.06
N PRO A 50 15.06 -10.97 -4.96
CA PRO A 50 16.14 -10.40 -4.16
C PRO A 50 17.40 -10.07 -4.98
N ASP A 51 17.71 -10.85 -6.03
CA ASP A 51 18.86 -10.62 -6.91
C ASP A 51 18.74 -9.34 -7.76
N ASP A 52 17.52 -8.78 -7.85
CA ASP A 52 17.25 -7.53 -8.53
C ASP A 52 17.15 -6.34 -7.56
N ASP A 53 17.28 -6.59 -6.26
CA ASP A 53 17.23 -5.57 -5.21
C ASP A 53 18.55 -5.38 -4.46
N ILE A 54 19.65 -5.73 -5.05
CA ILE A 54 20.99 -5.46 -4.52
C ILE A 54 21.39 -4.00 -4.79
N GLU A 55 22.18 -3.39 -3.91
CA GLU A 55 22.48 -1.94 -3.91
C GLU A 55 23.15 -1.48 -5.21
N GLU A 56 24.04 -2.28 -5.75
CA GLU A 56 24.84 -1.97 -6.95
C GLU A 56 24.07 -2.07 -8.27
N LYS A 57 22.83 -2.57 -8.23
CA LYS A 57 22.02 -2.80 -9.42
C LYS A 57 20.92 -1.74 -9.56
N PRO A 58 20.75 -1.12 -10.74
CA PRO A 58 19.61 -0.22 -10.97
C PRO A 58 18.30 -0.98 -10.79
N LYS A 59 17.37 -0.39 -10.05
CA LYS A 59 16.05 -0.98 -9.85
C LYS A 59 15.16 -0.75 -11.06
N PRO A 60 14.18 -1.62 -11.32
CA PRO A 60 13.16 -1.35 -12.32
C PRO A 60 12.46 -0.01 -12.07
N GLU A 61 12.23 0.79 -13.11
CA GLU A 61 11.62 2.11 -13.01
C GLU A 61 10.29 2.12 -12.19
N PRO A 62 9.35 1.16 -12.37
CA PRO A 62 8.13 1.13 -11.57
C PRO A 62 8.40 0.97 -10.07
N VAL A 63 9.47 0.25 -9.70
CA VAL A 63 9.86 0.04 -8.30
C VAL A 63 10.44 1.33 -7.71
N GLU A 64 11.32 2.00 -8.44
CA GLU A 64 11.87 3.29 -8.02
C GLU A 64 10.76 4.34 -7.85
N THR A 65 9.81 4.39 -8.78
CA THR A 65 8.65 5.27 -8.69
C THR A 65 7.82 4.99 -7.44
N LEU A 66 7.51 3.71 -7.16
CA LEU A 66 6.76 3.33 -5.96
C LEU A 66 7.51 3.74 -4.68
N ARG A 67 8.80 3.45 -4.59
CA ARG A 67 9.66 3.82 -3.45
C ARG A 67 9.73 5.33 -3.24
N ALA A 68 9.88 6.09 -4.32
CA ALA A 68 9.89 7.55 -4.27
C ALA A 68 8.55 8.12 -3.77
N LEU A 69 7.41 7.56 -4.22
CA LEU A 69 6.08 7.97 -3.77
C LEU A 69 5.86 7.66 -2.29
N VAL A 70 6.29 6.49 -1.82
CA VAL A 70 6.21 6.11 -0.41
C VAL A 70 7.08 7.04 0.44
N SER A 71 8.32 7.30 0.02
CA SER A 71 9.25 8.22 0.70
C SER A 71 8.71 9.65 0.77
N ALA A 72 8.03 10.10 -0.29
CA ALA A 72 7.45 11.43 -0.36
C ALA A 72 6.14 11.58 0.44
N SER A 73 5.60 10.50 1.00
CA SER A 73 4.32 10.47 1.70
C SER A 73 4.51 10.38 3.21
N ASP A 74 3.56 10.93 3.96
CA ASP A 74 3.57 10.91 5.42
C ASP A 74 2.91 9.64 5.98
N ALA A 75 2.00 9.01 5.18
CA ALA A 75 1.39 7.73 5.52
C ALA A 75 0.92 6.99 4.27
N LEU A 76 0.74 5.66 4.42
CA LEU A 76 0.24 4.75 3.40
C LEU A 76 -1.15 4.26 3.81
N VAL A 77 -2.12 4.38 2.90
CA VAL A 77 -3.48 3.86 3.06
C VAL A 77 -3.69 2.74 2.05
N ILE A 78 -4.00 1.55 2.53
CA ILE A 78 -4.20 0.38 1.67
C ILE A 78 -5.66 -0.09 1.77
N ALA A 79 -6.32 -0.24 0.63
CA ALA A 79 -7.60 -0.91 0.51
C ALA A 79 -7.43 -2.13 -0.38
N ALA A 80 -7.66 -3.32 0.16
CA ALA A 80 -7.42 -4.57 -0.55
C ALA A 80 -8.56 -5.57 -0.36
N PRO A 81 -8.92 -6.33 -1.42
CA PRO A 81 -9.77 -7.49 -1.27
C PRO A 81 -9.02 -8.61 -0.57
N GLU A 82 -9.75 -9.54 -0.01
CA GLU A 82 -9.20 -10.79 0.51
C GLU A 82 -9.33 -11.88 -0.55
N TYR A 83 -8.21 -12.45 -0.98
CA TYR A 83 -8.17 -13.58 -1.91
C TYR A 83 -7.53 -14.78 -1.22
N ALA A 84 -8.22 -15.92 -1.22
CA ALA A 84 -7.74 -17.15 -0.60
C ALA A 84 -7.25 -16.93 0.85
N HIS A 85 -8.00 -16.16 1.65
CA HIS A 85 -7.67 -15.78 3.03
C HIS A 85 -6.37 -14.98 3.20
N GLY A 86 -5.91 -14.31 2.14
CA GLY A 86 -4.69 -13.52 2.16
C GLY A 86 -4.78 -12.22 1.36
N LEU A 87 -3.65 -11.53 1.27
CA LEU A 87 -3.51 -10.35 0.44
C LEU A 87 -3.46 -10.72 -1.04
N PRO A 88 -3.99 -9.87 -1.94
CA PRO A 88 -3.80 -10.05 -3.37
C PRO A 88 -2.32 -10.16 -3.73
N GLY A 89 -1.97 -11.07 -4.64
CA GLY A 89 -0.57 -11.31 -5.04
C GLY A 89 0.15 -10.06 -5.55
N ALA A 90 -0.53 -9.21 -6.33
CA ALA A 90 0.06 -7.95 -6.80
C ALA A 90 0.39 -6.98 -5.64
N LEU A 91 -0.48 -6.90 -4.62
CA LEU A 91 -0.20 -6.09 -3.43
C LEU A 91 0.95 -6.68 -2.63
N LYS A 92 0.96 -8.01 -2.43
CA LYS A 92 2.06 -8.68 -1.75
C LYS A 92 3.40 -8.42 -2.45
N ASN A 93 3.42 -8.52 -3.78
CA ASN A 93 4.60 -8.21 -4.59
C ASN A 93 5.10 -6.76 -4.38
N ALA A 94 4.19 -5.79 -4.35
CA ALA A 94 4.55 -4.40 -4.05
C ALA A 94 5.15 -4.25 -2.64
N LEU A 95 4.58 -4.93 -1.64
CA LEU A 95 5.11 -4.91 -0.29
C LEU A 95 6.49 -5.55 -0.20
N ASP A 96 6.76 -6.62 -0.95
CA ASP A 96 8.08 -7.25 -1.00
C ASP A 96 9.14 -6.29 -1.53
N TRP A 97 8.84 -5.55 -2.59
CA TRP A 97 9.71 -4.49 -3.11
C TRP A 97 9.94 -3.33 -2.11
N LEU A 98 8.98 -3.07 -1.23
CA LEU A 98 9.08 -1.98 -0.24
C LEU A 98 9.86 -2.40 1.01
N VAL A 99 9.68 -3.63 1.50
CA VAL A 99 10.28 -4.11 2.77
C VAL A 99 11.81 -4.04 2.75
N ALA A 100 12.42 -4.26 1.60
CA ALA A 100 13.87 -4.16 1.43
C ALA A 100 14.39 -2.70 1.40
N SER A 101 13.49 -1.70 1.39
CA SER A 101 13.90 -0.29 1.41
C SER A 101 13.87 0.29 2.83
N GLU A 102 14.96 0.92 3.26
CA GLU A 102 15.06 1.60 4.57
C GLU A 102 13.95 2.65 4.78
N THR A 103 13.51 3.27 3.68
CA THR A 103 12.47 4.30 3.69
C THR A 103 11.12 3.77 4.17
N PHE A 104 10.81 2.50 3.91
CA PHE A 104 9.56 1.88 4.33
C PHE A 104 9.53 1.58 5.84
N ALA A 105 10.67 1.18 6.40
CA ALA A 105 10.80 0.90 7.83
C ALA A 105 10.60 2.15 8.71
N ALA A 106 10.86 3.34 8.16
CA ALA A 106 10.73 4.62 8.85
C ALA A 106 9.37 5.30 8.66
N SER A 107 8.50 4.80 7.77
CA SER A 107 7.21 5.43 7.46
C SER A 107 6.10 4.99 8.41
N PRO A 108 5.31 5.91 9.01
CA PRO A 108 4.13 5.55 9.78
C PRO A 108 3.08 4.92 8.85
N LEU A 109 2.94 3.61 8.92
CA LEU A 109 1.94 2.86 8.15
C LEU A 109 0.58 2.96 8.83
N CYS A 110 -0.38 3.63 8.18
CA CYS A 110 -1.80 3.49 8.51
C CYS A 110 -2.43 2.55 7.48
N SER A 111 -2.66 1.30 7.84
CA SER A 111 -3.37 0.33 7.01
C SER A 111 -4.84 0.28 7.43
N SER A 112 -5.75 0.61 6.52
CA SER A 112 -7.17 0.32 6.66
C SER A 112 -7.52 -0.84 5.74
N ILE A 113 -7.51 -2.06 6.28
CA ILE A 113 -8.03 -3.23 5.57
C ILE A 113 -9.53 -3.27 5.85
N ARG A 114 -10.36 -2.86 4.89
CA ARG A 114 -11.79 -3.12 4.97
C ARG A 114 -12.09 -4.50 4.41
N ARG A 115 -12.52 -5.39 5.30
CA ARG A 115 -13.28 -6.58 4.91
C ARG A 115 -14.67 -6.11 4.44
N PRO A 116 -15.22 -6.63 3.33
CA PRO A 116 -16.64 -6.49 3.08
C PRO A 116 -17.40 -7.07 4.27
N ALA A 117 -18.35 -6.30 4.78
CA ALA A 117 -19.07 -6.59 6.02
C ALA A 117 -19.90 -7.87 5.89
N LEU A 118 -19.36 -8.98 6.35
CA LEU A 118 -20.10 -10.20 6.74
C LEU A 118 -19.27 -10.98 7.78
N SER A 119 -18.92 -10.37 8.89
CA SER A 119 -18.71 -11.10 10.16
C SER A 119 -18.60 -10.14 11.34
N THR A 120 -19.37 -10.42 12.35
CA THR A 120 -19.57 -9.72 13.62
C THR A 120 -18.40 -9.94 14.59
N HIS A 121 -17.18 -9.58 14.26
CA HIS A 121 -16.11 -9.53 15.25
C HIS A 121 -15.26 -8.27 15.12
N ARG A 122 -15.53 -7.34 16.03
CA ARG A 122 -14.70 -6.16 16.31
C ARG A 122 -13.33 -6.62 16.82
N ARG A 123 -12.26 -6.30 16.10
CA ARG A 123 -10.93 -6.22 16.69
C ARG A 123 -10.33 -4.83 16.44
N PRO A 124 -9.69 -4.21 17.44
CA PRO A 124 -9.19 -2.85 17.32
C PRO A 124 -7.97 -2.77 16.39
N CYS A 125 -7.89 -1.68 15.67
CA CYS A 125 -6.97 -1.36 14.56
C CYS A 125 -5.49 -1.18 14.97
N ALA A 126 -5.03 -1.69 16.10
CA ALA A 126 -3.69 -1.38 16.62
C ALA A 126 -2.65 -2.50 16.57
N ARG A 127 -3.00 -3.74 16.20
CA ARG A 127 -2.05 -4.86 16.30
C ARG A 127 -2.41 -6.05 15.43
N SER A 128 -2.30 -5.98 14.12
CA SER A 128 -2.20 -7.25 13.38
C SER A 128 -1.63 -7.07 11.98
N PHE A 129 -0.37 -6.71 11.90
CA PHE A 129 0.42 -7.29 10.81
C PHE A 129 0.57 -8.78 11.11
N PRO A 130 0.34 -9.67 10.13
CA PRO A 130 0.62 -11.08 10.29
C PRO A 130 2.06 -11.27 10.77
N ARG A 131 2.29 -12.31 11.59
CA ARG A 131 3.57 -12.61 12.25
C ARG A 131 4.77 -12.73 11.29
N TRP A 132 4.52 -12.97 10.01
CA TRP A 132 5.52 -13.07 8.95
C TRP A 132 6.01 -11.71 8.41
N LEU A 133 5.39 -10.57 8.81
CA LEU A 133 5.89 -9.22 8.55
C LEU A 133 6.77 -8.69 9.70
N ARG A 134 7.06 -9.52 10.70
CA ARG A 134 7.98 -9.21 11.80
C ARG A 134 9.25 -10.05 11.60
N ALA A 135 10.11 -9.63 10.76
CA ALA A 135 11.50 -10.10 10.71
C ALA A 135 12.42 -9.01 11.21
#